data_1e0a42794c5447a2a4afc2e9751e9a35
#
_entry.id   1e0a42794c5447a2a4afc2e9751e9a35
#
_cell.length_a   1.000
_cell.length_b   1.000
_cell.length_c   1.000
_cell.angle_alpha   90.00
_cell.angle_beta   90.00
_cell.angle_gamma   90.00
#
_symmetry.space_group_name_H-M   'P 1'
#
loop_
_entity.id
_entity.type
_entity.pdbx_description
1 polymer ?
#
loop_
_entity_poly.entity_id
_entity_poly.type
_entity_poly.pdbx_seq_one_letter_code
_entity_poly.pdbx_strand_id
1 'polypeptide(L)'
;MSFASHRDYFRGSLHTLKDCKEDAFDLLRMALTSPRFDPADVERIRAGVLANLRHESTNPESLANRKFFEVAFKDHPYARQAEGTLESVPKIDVADLKNYLRSVIAKDTLKIAVVGDIDPEVLCKLLDMTFGGLPANSNSTPVASVVAAKPPQRIFIPLDVPQTFVTFGGPGVRRTEPDFMAAYVVNHILGGGGLTSRLFREVREKRGLAYFVSERLVWMDHSAVFVGDSGTRADRAGRTVEEIERQVRHLAEKGPTQQELDDAKSYLKGSQMLALNTTSKLARTLLQHQLDKLPIDYLEKYDSVVDAVTLEDAKRAAARLWGGGLLTVLVGRSPVP
;
A
#
# COMPACT_ATOMS: atom_id res chain seq x y z
N MET A 1 -1.08 -22.16 -0.78
CA MET A 1 -0.49 -21.37 0.32
C MET A 1 0.52 -20.39 -0.24
N SER A 2 0.56 -19.16 0.29
CA SER A 2 1.55 -18.15 -0.08
C SER A 2 1.87 -17.25 1.11
N PHE A 3 3.06 -16.64 1.07
CA PHE A 3 3.49 -15.67 2.07
C PHE A 3 3.98 -14.39 1.37
N ALA A 4 3.80 -13.24 2.03
CA ALA A 4 4.23 -11.95 1.53
C ALA A 4 4.68 -11.05 2.68
N SER A 5 5.77 -10.32 2.47
CA SER A 5 6.25 -9.28 3.38
C SER A 5 5.65 -7.93 2.95
N HIS A 6 5.17 -7.19 3.92
CA HIS A 6 4.69 -5.82 3.78
C HIS A 6 5.49 -4.90 4.72
N ARG A 7 5.28 -3.59 4.64
CA ARG A 7 6.04 -2.64 5.47
C ARG A 7 5.83 -2.87 6.97
N ASP A 8 4.60 -3.20 7.38
CA ASP A 8 4.22 -3.30 8.80
C ASP A 8 3.87 -4.72 9.24
N TYR A 9 3.70 -5.67 8.31
CA TYR A 9 3.30 -7.03 8.66
C TYR A 9 3.79 -8.08 7.66
N PHE A 10 3.89 -9.29 8.16
CA PHE A 10 4.07 -10.50 7.35
C PHE A 10 2.73 -11.20 7.19
N ARG A 11 2.34 -11.50 5.97
CA ARG A 11 1.04 -12.11 5.67
C ARG A 11 1.18 -13.51 5.10
N GLY A 12 0.47 -14.47 5.71
CA GLY A 12 0.20 -15.77 5.12
C GLY A 12 -1.19 -15.83 4.50
N SER A 13 -1.36 -16.60 3.43
CA SER A 13 -2.65 -16.88 2.81
C SER A 13 -2.74 -18.37 2.49
N LEU A 14 -3.80 -19.01 2.99
CA LEU A 14 -4.12 -20.39 2.73
C LEU A 14 -5.48 -20.46 2.02
N HIS A 15 -5.54 -21.17 0.90
CA HIS A 15 -6.78 -21.45 0.19
C HIS A 15 -6.80 -22.95 -0.12
N THR A 16 -7.85 -23.64 0.31
CA THR A 16 -7.99 -25.09 0.19
C THR A 16 -9.43 -25.50 -0.07
N LEU A 17 -9.63 -26.71 -0.52
CA LEU A 17 -10.92 -27.35 -0.55
C LEU A 17 -11.31 -27.84 0.86
N LYS A 18 -12.62 -27.97 1.11
CA LYS A 18 -13.17 -28.40 2.40
C LYS A 18 -12.60 -29.76 2.84
N ASP A 19 -12.48 -30.70 1.92
CA ASP A 19 -12.03 -32.06 2.22
C ASP A 19 -10.52 -32.19 2.46
N CYS A 20 -9.75 -31.15 2.12
CA CYS A 20 -8.30 -31.10 2.31
C CYS A 20 -7.88 -30.13 3.42
N LYS A 21 -8.80 -29.72 4.30
CA LYS A 21 -8.50 -28.65 5.25
C LYS A 21 -7.47 -29.09 6.30
N GLU A 22 -7.57 -30.31 6.83
CA GLU A 22 -6.65 -30.82 7.83
C GLU A 22 -5.21 -30.82 7.33
N ASP A 23 -4.98 -31.39 6.13
CA ASP A 23 -3.65 -31.44 5.50
C ASP A 23 -3.11 -30.04 5.20
N ALA A 24 -3.98 -29.14 4.74
CA ALA A 24 -3.61 -27.78 4.43
C ALA A 24 -3.21 -26.98 5.67
N PHE A 25 -3.92 -27.14 6.78
CA PHE A 25 -3.58 -26.51 8.06
C PHE A 25 -2.32 -27.12 8.68
N ASP A 26 -2.10 -28.43 8.52
CA ASP A 26 -0.85 -29.07 8.96
C ASP A 26 0.36 -28.56 8.16
N LEU A 27 0.24 -28.42 6.84
CA LEU A 27 1.26 -27.80 6.01
C LEU A 27 1.56 -26.35 6.44
N LEU A 28 0.54 -25.58 6.77
CA LEU A 28 0.71 -24.22 7.29
C LEU A 28 1.46 -24.22 8.63
N ARG A 29 1.08 -25.13 9.54
CA ARG A 29 1.78 -25.33 10.82
C ARG A 29 3.26 -25.63 10.59
N MET A 30 3.59 -26.60 9.73
CA MET A 30 4.98 -26.96 9.42
C MET A 30 5.76 -25.79 8.83
N ALA A 31 5.15 -25.02 7.92
CA ALA A 31 5.78 -23.85 7.33
C ALA A 31 6.11 -22.76 8.35
N LEU A 32 5.28 -22.59 9.40
CA LEU A 32 5.46 -21.57 10.43
C LEU A 32 6.35 -22.00 11.60
N THR A 33 6.32 -23.30 11.95
CA THR A 33 6.99 -23.79 13.17
C THR A 33 8.29 -24.54 12.90
N SER A 34 8.41 -25.16 11.73
CA SER A 34 9.53 -26.09 11.41
C SER A 34 10.00 -25.97 9.96
N PRO A 35 10.19 -24.76 9.41
CA PRO A 35 10.67 -24.61 8.05
C PRO A 35 12.10 -25.17 7.92
N ARG A 36 12.36 -25.91 6.87
CA ARG A 36 13.65 -26.60 6.67
C ARG A 36 14.77 -25.63 6.30
N PHE A 37 14.46 -24.65 5.45
CA PHE A 37 15.43 -23.73 4.86
C PHE A 37 16.60 -24.49 4.21
N ASP A 38 16.27 -25.43 3.32
CA ASP A 38 17.28 -26.20 2.60
C ASP A 38 18.20 -25.25 1.83
N PRO A 39 19.53 -25.43 1.93
CA PRO A 39 20.49 -24.48 1.36
C PRO A 39 20.28 -24.21 -0.13
N ALA A 40 19.95 -25.24 -0.92
CA ALA A 40 19.69 -25.11 -2.35
C ALA A 40 18.46 -24.22 -2.65
N ASP A 41 17.40 -24.33 -1.84
CA ASP A 41 16.20 -23.51 -1.99
C ASP A 41 16.46 -22.08 -1.55
N VAL A 42 17.19 -21.87 -0.45
CA VAL A 42 17.60 -20.55 0.02
C VAL A 42 18.41 -19.83 -1.07
N GLU A 43 19.40 -20.49 -1.67
CA GLU A 43 20.21 -19.90 -2.73
C GLU A 43 19.39 -19.64 -4.01
N ARG A 44 18.48 -20.51 -4.38
CA ARG A 44 17.58 -20.30 -5.51
C ARG A 44 16.70 -19.06 -5.31
N ILE A 45 16.11 -18.88 -4.11
CA ILE A 45 15.29 -17.70 -3.79
C ILE A 45 16.16 -16.45 -3.72
N ARG A 46 17.34 -16.50 -3.08
CA ARG A 46 18.31 -15.39 -3.04
C ARG A 46 18.67 -14.92 -4.44
N ALA A 47 18.99 -15.83 -5.34
CA ALA A 47 19.31 -15.51 -6.73
C ALA A 47 18.14 -14.78 -7.42
N GLY A 48 16.90 -15.23 -7.18
CA GLY A 48 15.70 -14.58 -7.69
C GLY A 48 15.53 -13.15 -7.15
N VAL A 49 15.69 -12.96 -5.83
CA VAL A 49 15.61 -11.63 -5.21
C VAL A 49 16.68 -10.69 -5.76
N LEU A 50 17.93 -11.16 -5.88
CA LEU A 50 19.03 -10.36 -6.46
C LEU A 50 18.80 -10.00 -7.93
N ALA A 51 18.24 -10.93 -8.73
CA ALA A 51 17.88 -10.64 -10.11
C ALA A 51 16.80 -9.55 -10.19
N ASN A 52 15.80 -9.63 -9.32
CA ASN A 52 14.73 -8.62 -9.22
C ASN A 52 15.29 -7.24 -8.82
N LEU A 53 16.14 -7.17 -7.79
CA LEU A 53 16.79 -5.94 -7.34
C LEU A 53 17.65 -5.30 -8.44
N ARG A 54 18.36 -6.10 -9.26
CA ARG A 54 19.10 -5.59 -10.43
C ARG A 54 18.15 -4.99 -11.46
N HIS A 55 17.05 -5.66 -11.76
CA HIS A 55 16.03 -5.13 -12.68
C HIS A 55 15.44 -3.81 -12.16
N GLU A 56 15.07 -3.76 -10.90
CA GLU A 56 14.52 -2.55 -10.27
C GLU A 56 15.52 -1.39 -10.22
N SER A 57 16.82 -1.67 -10.15
CA SER A 57 17.86 -0.63 -10.15
C SER A 57 17.94 0.17 -11.45
N THR A 58 17.35 -0.31 -12.54
CA THR A 58 17.27 0.35 -13.85
C THR A 58 15.83 0.69 -14.25
N ASN A 59 14.85 0.33 -13.44
CA ASN A 59 13.44 0.60 -13.70
C ASN A 59 13.08 2.02 -13.20
N PRO A 60 12.59 2.93 -14.08
CA PRO A 60 12.29 4.31 -13.68
C PRO A 60 11.20 4.43 -12.62
N GLU A 61 10.21 3.55 -12.63
CA GLU A 61 9.15 3.50 -11.63
C GLU A 61 9.71 3.12 -10.25
N SER A 62 10.48 2.04 -10.17
CA SER A 62 11.09 1.58 -8.92
C SER A 62 12.05 2.63 -8.34
N LEU A 63 12.84 3.29 -9.21
CA LEU A 63 13.73 4.37 -8.82
C LEU A 63 12.99 5.58 -8.26
N ALA A 64 11.90 6.00 -8.91
CA ALA A 64 11.11 7.15 -8.49
C ALA A 64 10.40 6.88 -7.14
N ASN A 65 9.74 5.72 -7.01
CA ASN A 65 9.07 5.32 -5.79
C ASN A 65 10.05 5.17 -4.61
N ARG A 66 11.18 4.50 -4.83
CA ARG A 66 12.24 4.38 -3.81
C ARG A 66 12.72 5.73 -3.33
N LYS A 67 13.04 6.65 -4.26
CA LYS A 67 13.51 7.99 -3.91
C LYS A 67 12.46 8.81 -3.18
N PHE A 68 11.19 8.66 -3.56
CA PHE A 68 10.09 9.28 -2.86
C PHE A 68 10.03 8.86 -1.38
N PHE A 69 10.03 7.55 -1.10
CA PHE A 69 9.98 7.04 0.28
C PHE A 69 11.25 7.38 1.07
N GLU A 70 12.43 7.33 0.44
CA GLU A 70 13.71 7.74 1.06
C GLU A 70 13.64 9.21 1.55
N VAL A 71 13.14 10.11 0.73
CA VAL A 71 13.03 11.53 1.08
C VAL A 71 11.89 11.79 2.06
N ALA A 72 10.74 11.14 1.85
CA ALA A 72 9.58 11.30 2.72
C ALA A 72 9.85 10.86 4.17
N PHE A 73 10.68 9.85 4.38
CA PHE A 73 10.87 9.21 5.68
C PHE A 73 12.30 9.24 6.23
N LYS A 74 13.29 9.68 5.44
CA LYS A 74 14.68 9.82 5.86
C LYS A 74 15.23 8.64 6.68
N ASP A 75 15.46 8.85 7.97
CA ASP A 75 16.08 7.88 8.90
C ASP A 75 15.09 6.84 9.45
N HIS A 76 13.81 6.99 9.15
CA HIS A 76 12.77 6.05 9.59
C HIS A 76 12.84 4.74 8.78
N PRO A 77 12.47 3.57 9.36
CA PRO A 77 12.43 2.30 8.64
C PRO A 77 11.62 2.33 7.31
N TYR A 78 10.61 3.17 7.19
CA TYR A 78 9.83 3.33 5.96
C TYR A 78 10.62 3.89 4.77
N ALA A 79 11.77 4.49 5.00
CA ALA A 79 12.68 4.90 3.93
C ALA A 79 13.41 3.72 3.27
N ARG A 80 13.48 2.56 3.95
CA ARG A 80 14.22 1.39 3.47
C ARG A 80 13.41 0.61 2.44
N GLN A 81 14.11 -0.08 1.56
CA GLN A 81 13.50 -1.04 0.65
C GLN A 81 13.08 -2.30 1.44
N ALA A 82 11.84 -2.76 1.24
CA ALA A 82 11.33 -3.94 1.92
C ALA A 82 12.06 -5.22 1.46
N GLU A 83 12.49 -5.26 0.21
CA GLU A 83 13.17 -6.39 -0.43
C GLU A 83 14.68 -6.46 -0.10
N GLY A 84 15.19 -5.46 0.64
CA GLY A 84 16.63 -5.33 0.91
C GLY A 84 17.39 -4.66 -0.23
N THR A 85 18.71 -4.86 -0.26
CA THR A 85 19.62 -4.28 -1.26
C THR A 85 20.56 -5.34 -1.84
N LEU A 86 21.23 -5.02 -2.95
CA LEU A 86 22.25 -5.90 -3.55
C LEU A 86 23.42 -6.21 -2.57
N GLU A 87 23.63 -5.35 -1.57
CA GLU A 87 24.67 -5.53 -0.53
C GLU A 87 24.16 -6.28 0.70
N SER A 88 22.87 -6.14 1.07
CA SER A 88 22.32 -6.74 2.28
C SER A 88 21.84 -8.17 2.07
N VAL A 89 21.17 -8.46 0.95
CA VAL A 89 20.59 -9.79 0.67
C VAL A 89 21.64 -10.91 0.63
N PRO A 90 22.86 -10.73 0.07
CA PRO A 90 23.87 -11.76 0.11
C PRO A 90 24.38 -12.14 1.52
N LYS A 91 24.18 -11.26 2.51
CA LYS A 91 24.65 -11.45 3.88
C LYS A 91 23.67 -12.21 4.77
N ILE A 92 22.41 -12.38 4.31
CA ILE A 92 21.38 -13.10 5.08
C ILE A 92 21.68 -14.59 5.03
N ASP A 93 21.83 -15.22 6.17
CA ASP A 93 22.03 -16.66 6.29
C ASP A 93 20.80 -17.40 6.84
N VAL A 94 20.89 -18.73 6.94
CA VAL A 94 19.77 -19.57 7.46
C VAL A 94 19.49 -19.27 8.93
N ALA A 95 20.52 -18.89 9.72
CA ALA A 95 20.32 -18.51 11.12
C ALA A 95 19.49 -17.24 11.24
N ASP A 96 19.74 -16.25 10.38
CA ASP A 96 18.96 -15.01 10.31
C ASP A 96 17.48 -15.30 10.01
N LEU A 97 17.21 -16.20 9.03
CA LEU A 97 15.84 -16.59 8.69
C LEU A 97 15.12 -17.26 9.86
N LYS A 98 15.79 -18.17 10.57
CA LYS A 98 15.23 -18.82 11.75
C LYS A 98 15.01 -17.85 12.91
N ASN A 99 15.94 -16.92 13.12
CA ASN A 99 15.81 -15.89 14.16
C ASN A 99 14.66 -14.92 13.85
N TYR A 100 14.50 -14.53 12.59
CA TYR A 100 13.38 -13.70 12.16
C TYR A 100 12.04 -14.35 12.47
N LEU A 101 11.85 -15.62 12.09
CA LEU A 101 10.62 -16.35 12.39
C LEU A 101 10.30 -16.38 13.88
N ARG A 102 11.30 -16.69 14.72
CA ARG A 102 11.12 -16.78 16.18
C ARG A 102 10.83 -15.43 16.83
N SER A 103 11.32 -14.34 16.25
CA SER A 103 11.16 -13.00 16.84
C SER A 103 9.89 -12.29 16.37
N VAL A 104 9.42 -12.57 15.17
CA VAL A 104 8.32 -11.81 14.53
C VAL A 104 6.99 -12.57 14.56
N ILE A 105 7.01 -13.91 14.31
CA ILE A 105 5.79 -14.70 14.25
C ILE A 105 5.43 -15.21 15.66
N ALA A 106 4.50 -14.52 16.32
CA ALA A 106 4.07 -14.80 17.70
C ALA A 106 2.57 -14.59 17.85
N LYS A 107 2.00 -15.15 18.93
CA LYS A 107 0.54 -15.12 19.17
C LYS A 107 0.00 -13.73 19.52
N ASP A 108 0.78 -12.90 20.20
CA ASP A 108 0.39 -11.55 20.62
C ASP A 108 0.12 -10.59 19.45
N THR A 109 0.81 -10.78 18.31
CA THR A 109 0.66 -9.96 17.11
C THR A 109 -0.20 -10.60 16.02
N LEU A 110 -0.61 -11.86 16.22
CA LEU A 110 -1.33 -12.65 15.21
C LEU A 110 -2.75 -12.10 14.98
N LYS A 111 -3.10 -11.90 13.72
CA LYS A 111 -4.46 -11.60 13.26
C LYS A 111 -4.87 -12.67 12.26
N ILE A 112 -6.08 -13.20 12.42
CA ILE A 112 -6.59 -14.28 11.57
C ILE A 112 -7.97 -13.90 11.05
N ALA A 113 -8.20 -14.11 9.76
CA ALA A 113 -9.52 -14.05 9.16
C ALA A 113 -9.74 -15.32 8.33
N VAL A 114 -10.86 -15.97 8.56
CA VAL A 114 -11.25 -17.20 7.85
C VAL A 114 -12.63 -17.01 7.24
N VAL A 115 -12.77 -17.36 5.98
CA VAL A 115 -14.05 -17.32 5.26
C VAL A 115 -14.20 -18.60 4.44
N GLY A 116 -15.28 -19.32 4.68
CA GLY A 116 -15.57 -20.56 3.96
C GLY A 116 -16.60 -21.44 4.68
N ASP A 117 -16.86 -22.60 4.09
CA ASP A 117 -17.73 -23.63 4.67
C ASP A 117 -16.96 -24.44 5.70
N ILE A 118 -16.89 -23.95 6.93
CA ILE A 118 -16.21 -24.57 8.06
C ILE A 118 -16.96 -24.30 9.36
N ASP A 119 -17.17 -25.34 10.14
CA ASP A 119 -17.77 -25.23 11.46
C ASP A 119 -16.83 -24.54 12.45
N PRO A 120 -17.32 -23.61 13.30
CA PRO A 120 -16.49 -22.88 14.26
C PRO A 120 -15.72 -23.77 15.24
N GLU A 121 -16.30 -24.90 15.72
CA GLU A 121 -15.61 -25.79 16.64
C GLU A 121 -14.45 -26.54 15.95
N VAL A 122 -14.65 -26.94 14.69
CA VAL A 122 -13.62 -27.55 13.87
C VAL A 122 -12.51 -26.53 13.58
N LEU A 123 -12.89 -25.31 13.23
CA LEU A 123 -11.95 -24.21 13.00
C LEU A 123 -11.08 -23.93 14.22
N CYS A 124 -11.67 -23.81 15.40
CA CYS A 124 -10.91 -23.60 16.64
C CYS A 124 -9.83 -24.67 16.85
N LYS A 125 -10.15 -25.94 16.66
CA LYS A 125 -9.18 -27.04 16.80
C LYS A 125 -8.04 -26.93 15.77
N LEU A 126 -8.36 -26.57 14.51
CA LEU A 126 -7.37 -26.39 13.46
C LEU A 126 -6.44 -25.19 13.73
N LEU A 127 -7.01 -24.10 14.25
CA LEU A 127 -6.23 -22.92 14.64
C LEU A 127 -5.30 -23.21 15.82
N ASP A 128 -5.78 -23.91 16.85
CA ASP A 128 -4.97 -24.32 18.01
C ASP A 128 -3.83 -25.26 17.60
N MET A 129 -4.11 -26.21 16.72
CA MET A 129 -3.09 -27.11 16.16
C MET A 129 -2.03 -26.32 15.37
N THR A 130 -2.47 -25.34 14.57
CA THR A 130 -1.58 -24.61 13.65
C THR A 130 -0.73 -23.57 14.38
N PHE A 131 -1.33 -22.80 15.25
CA PHE A 131 -0.70 -21.63 15.88
C PHE A 131 -0.36 -21.83 17.36
N GLY A 132 -0.84 -22.90 18.00
CA GLY A 132 -0.62 -23.19 19.42
C GLY A 132 0.86 -23.30 19.80
N GLY A 133 1.70 -23.81 18.89
CA GLY A 133 3.15 -23.94 19.06
C GLY A 133 3.96 -22.66 18.85
N LEU A 134 3.35 -21.55 18.43
CA LEU A 134 4.04 -20.27 18.27
C LEU A 134 4.41 -19.65 19.62
N PRO A 135 5.50 -18.82 19.67
CA PRO A 135 5.83 -18.02 20.86
C PRO A 135 4.64 -17.19 21.34
N ALA A 136 4.53 -17.00 22.66
CA ALA A 136 3.45 -16.18 23.21
C ALA A 136 3.59 -14.71 22.83
N ASN A 137 4.82 -14.20 22.87
CA ASN A 137 5.14 -12.79 22.61
C ASN A 137 6.19 -12.65 21.51
N SER A 138 6.01 -11.64 20.67
CA SER A 138 6.98 -11.21 19.68
C SER A 138 8.16 -10.47 20.36
N ASN A 139 9.31 -10.53 19.72
CA ASN A 139 10.50 -9.77 20.15
C ASN A 139 10.90 -8.76 19.05
N SER A 140 9.91 -8.03 18.53
CA SER A 140 10.12 -7.00 17.53
C SER A 140 10.53 -5.68 18.18
N THR A 141 11.47 -4.98 17.55
CA THR A 141 11.86 -3.63 18.00
C THR A 141 10.72 -2.64 17.75
N PRO A 142 10.28 -1.88 18.76
CA PRO A 142 9.26 -0.86 18.58
C PRO A 142 9.68 0.18 17.53
N VAL A 143 8.75 0.55 16.66
CA VAL A 143 8.93 1.58 15.64
C VAL A 143 8.17 2.84 16.06
N ALA A 144 8.85 3.99 16.05
CA ALA A 144 8.21 5.26 16.38
C ALA A 144 7.28 5.73 15.27
N SER A 145 6.22 6.45 15.63
CA SER A 145 5.39 7.13 14.62
C SER A 145 6.15 8.32 14.02
N VAL A 146 5.96 8.54 12.73
CA VAL A 146 6.61 9.62 11.98
C VAL A 146 5.60 10.30 11.04
N VAL A 147 5.77 11.58 10.83
CA VAL A 147 5.08 12.31 9.76
C VAL A 147 6.02 12.41 8.57
N ALA A 148 5.52 12.07 7.39
CA ALA A 148 6.31 12.21 6.16
C ALA A 148 6.81 13.65 5.96
N ALA A 149 7.99 13.81 5.36
CA ALA A 149 8.59 15.11 5.12
C ALA A 149 7.64 16.03 4.34
N LYS A 150 7.62 17.31 4.72
CA LYS A 150 6.74 18.29 4.10
C LYS A 150 7.30 18.76 2.74
N PRO A 151 6.48 18.79 1.70
CA PRO A 151 6.82 19.46 0.43
C PRO A 151 6.76 21.00 0.60
N PRO A 152 7.10 21.80 -0.45
CA PRO A 152 7.39 21.32 -1.79
C PRO A 152 8.86 20.96 -2.00
N GLN A 153 9.11 19.89 -2.77
CA GLN A 153 10.45 19.52 -3.22
C GLN A 153 10.35 18.80 -4.57
N ARG A 154 11.25 19.14 -5.51
CA ARG A 154 11.35 18.45 -6.80
C ARG A 154 12.75 17.84 -6.95
N ILE A 155 12.79 16.55 -7.31
CA ILE A 155 14.02 15.79 -7.48
C ILE A 155 14.00 15.19 -8.89
N PHE A 156 15.12 15.33 -9.61
CA PHE A 156 15.30 14.73 -10.90
C PHE A 156 16.44 13.70 -10.86
N ILE A 157 16.18 12.50 -11.36
CA ILE A 157 17.15 11.42 -11.51
C ILE A 157 17.32 11.16 -13.02
N PRO A 158 18.47 11.46 -13.58
CA PRO A 158 18.72 11.24 -15.00
C PRO A 158 18.79 9.75 -15.32
N LEU A 159 18.01 9.31 -16.29
CA LEU A 159 18.01 7.95 -16.81
C LEU A 159 17.71 8.02 -18.32
N ASP A 160 18.52 7.33 -19.14
CA ASP A 160 18.35 7.36 -20.59
C ASP A 160 17.25 6.38 -21.03
N VAL A 161 16.01 6.79 -20.83
CA VAL A 161 14.79 6.04 -21.20
C VAL A 161 13.82 6.95 -21.97
N PRO A 162 13.03 6.42 -22.92
CA PRO A 162 12.14 7.25 -23.75
C PRO A 162 10.97 7.87 -22.99
N GLN A 163 10.60 7.32 -21.84
CA GLN A 163 9.51 7.79 -21.00
C GLN A 163 10.06 8.30 -19.67
N THR A 164 9.51 9.40 -19.19
CA THR A 164 9.77 9.90 -17.84
C THR A 164 8.68 9.36 -16.90
N PHE A 165 9.12 8.75 -15.83
CA PHE A 165 8.24 8.36 -14.72
C PHE A 165 8.25 9.45 -13.65
N VAL A 166 7.07 9.79 -13.16
CA VAL A 166 6.89 10.83 -12.15
C VAL A 166 6.18 10.20 -10.96
N THR A 167 6.78 10.25 -9.77
CA THR A 167 6.11 9.98 -8.50
C THR A 167 5.94 11.28 -7.76
N PHE A 168 4.74 11.56 -7.26
CA PHE A 168 4.44 12.76 -6.50
C PHE A 168 3.61 12.43 -5.27
N GLY A 169 3.70 13.26 -4.23
CA GLY A 169 2.93 13.01 -3.01
C GLY A 169 3.29 13.91 -1.85
N GLY A 170 2.86 13.51 -0.66
CA GLY A 170 3.09 14.21 0.59
C GLY A 170 2.49 13.50 1.80
N PRO A 171 2.46 14.17 2.98
CA PRO A 171 1.84 13.60 4.17
C PRO A 171 0.36 13.25 3.95
N GLY A 172 -0.03 12.04 4.35
CA GLY A 172 -1.39 11.54 4.26
C GLY A 172 -2.16 11.65 5.59
N VAL A 173 -3.26 10.88 5.66
CA VAL A 173 -4.12 10.76 6.84
C VAL A 173 -4.13 9.29 7.27
N ARG A 174 -3.83 9.02 8.55
CA ARG A 174 -3.82 7.67 9.08
C ARG A 174 -5.24 7.12 9.18
N ARG A 175 -5.36 5.79 9.06
CA ARG A 175 -6.65 5.10 9.07
C ARG A 175 -7.50 5.36 10.31
N THR A 176 -6.84 5.61 11.44
CA THR A 176 -7.48 5.84 12.74
C THR A 176 -7.89 7.30 12.97
N GLU A 177 -7.58 8.21 12.07
CA GLU A 177 -7.93 9.62 12.22
C GLU A 177 -9.37 9.90 11.79
N PRO A 178 -10.09 10.81 12.46
CA PRO A 178 -11.49 11.13 12.14
C PRO A 178 -11.71 11.59 10.69
N ASP A 179 -10.74 12.32 10.14
CA ASP A 179 -10.79 12.84 8.77
C ASP A 179 -10.51 11.80 7.69
N PHE A 180 -10.21 10.53 8.06
CA PHE A 180 -9.80 9.52 7.09
C PHE A 180 -10.81 9.30 5.97
N MET A 181 -12.11 9.17 6.29
CA MET A 181 -13.10 8.90 5.24
C MET A 181 -13.26 10.09 4.30
N ALA A 182 -13.23 11.31 4.81
CA ALA A 182 -13.24 12.51 3.98
C ALA A 182 -12.00 12.58 3.06
N ALA A 183 -10.82 12.26 3.61
CA ALA A 183 -9.57 12.16 2.84
C ALA A 183 -9.66 11.07 1.76
N TYR A 184 -10.25 9.92 2.08
CA TYR A 184 -10.43 8.81 1.15
C TYR A 184 -11.36 9.16 -0.02
N VAL A 185 -12.46 9.86 0.26
CA VAL A 185 -13.40 10.35 -0.77
C VAL A 185 -12.75 11.38 -1.68
N VAL A 186 -12.05 12.39 -1.14
CA VAL A 186 -11.39 13.39 -1.99
C VAL A 186 -10.21 12.82 -2.78
N ASN A 187 -9.49 11.84 -2.21
CA ASN A 187 -8.49 11.07 -2.93
C ASN A 187 -9.09 10.35 -4.14
N HIS A 188 -10.25 9.71 -3.97
CA HIS A 188 -10.98 9.10 -5.09
C HIS A 188 -11.28 10.13 -6.20
N ILE A 189 -11.73 11.32 -5.84
CA ILE A 189 -12.04 12.41 -6.80
C ILE A 189 -10.78 12.85 -7.55
N LEU A 190 -9.64 13.04 -6.85
CA LEU A 190 -8.42 13.54 -7.48
C LEU A 190 -7.80 12.51 -8.42
N GLY A 191 -7.46 11.31 -7.92
CA GLY A 191 -6.67 10.34 -8.67
C GLY A 191 -7.05 8.87 -8.46
N GLY A 192 -7.73 8.54 -7.35
CA GLY A 192 -8.09 7.16 -6.99
C GLY A 192 -9.27 6.58 -7.79
N GLY A 193 -10.08 7.41 -8.40
CA GLY A 193 -11.25 7.00 -9.19
C GLY A 193 -10.93 6.48 -10.61
N GLY A 194 -9.67 6.21 -10.90
CA GLY A 194 -9.27 5.67 -12.21
C GLY A 194 -9.67 6.62 -13.35
N LEU A 195 -10.41 6.10 -14.33
CA LEU A 195 -10.80 6.84 -15.54
C LEU A 195 -11.69 8.07 -15.27
N THR A 196 -12.40 8.10 -14.16
CA THR A 196 -13.32 9.21 -13.79
C THR A 196 -12.65 10.28 -12.95
N SER A 197 -11.42 10.07 -12.50
CA SER A 197 -10.69 11.00 -11.64
C SER A 197 -10.32 12.30 -12.37
N ARG A 198 -10.13 13.39 -11.60
CA ARG A 198 -9.71 14.68 -12.16
C ARG A 198 -8.37 14.60 -12.87
N LEU A 199 -7.39 13.93 -12.28
CA LEU A 199 -6.06 13.78 -12.88
C LEU A 199 -6.15 13.06 -14.22
N PHE A 200 -6.88 11.94 -14.29
CA PHE A 200 -7.03 11.23 -15.55
C PHE A 200 -7.68 12.10 -16.63
N ARG A 201 -8.80 12.73 -16.31
CA ARG A 201 -9.54 13.60 -17.24
C ARG A 201 -8.71 14.79 -17.70
N GLU A 202 -8.05 15.51 -16.77
CA GLU A 202 -7.36 16.76 -17.10
C GLU A 202 -5.97 16.53 -17.71
N VAL A 203 -5.21 15.54 -17.22
CA VAL A 203 -3.85 15.29 -17.68
C VAL A 203 -3.83 14.40 -18.91
N ARG A 204 -4.60 13.31 -18.89
CA ARG A 204 -4.59 12.31 -19.97
C ARG A 204 -5.60 12.61 -21.08
N GLU A 205 -6.90 12.70 -20.76
CA GLU A 205 -7.93 12.81 -21.80
C GLU A 205 -7.90 14.16 -22.52
N LYS A 206 -7.96 15.26 -21.77
CA LYS A 206 -8.06 16.60 -22.37
C LYS A 206 -6.76 17.10 -22.99
N ARG A 207 -5.61 16.73 -22.44
CA ARG A 207 -4.30 17.30 -22.83
C ARG A 207 -3.34 16.30 -23.46
N GLY A 208 -3.60 15.00 -23.32
CA GLY A 208 -2.72 13.96 -23.86
C GLY A 208 -1.30 14.02 -23.30
N LEU A 209 -1.12 14.49 -22.05
CA LEU A 209 0.20 14.71 -21.46
C LEU A 209 0.80 13.42 -20.89
N ALA A 210 -0.01 12.49 -20.46
CA ALA A 210 0.44 11.25 -19.81
C ALA A 210 -0.25 10.01 -20.39
N TYR A 211 0.40 8.86 -20.31
CA TYR A 211 -0.20 7.56 -20.62
C TYR A 211 -1.11 7.08 -19.51
N PHE A 212 -0.69 7.32 -18.27
CA PHE A 212 -1.47 7.11 -17.06
C PHE A 212 -1.13 8.17 -16.03
N VAL A 213 -2.07 8.43 -15.16
CA VAL A 213 -1.89 9.23 -13.96
C VAL A 213 -2.90 8.76 -12.93
N SER A 214 -2.44 8.54 -11.71
CA SER A 214 -3.26 8.12 -10.58
C SER A 214 -2.71 8.68 -9.28
N GLU A 215 -3.50 8.61 -8.23
CA GLU A 215 -3.07 8.97 -6.88
C GLU A 215 -3.84 8.12 -5.88
N ARG A 216 -3.22 7.76 -4.77
CA ARG A 216 -3.80 6.92 -3.72
C ARG A 216 -3.34 7.34 -2.34
N LEU A 217 -4.16 7.09 -1.34
CA LEU A 217 -3.76 7.13 0.05
C LEU A 217 -3.04 5.82 0.41
N VAL A 218 -1.92 5.94 1.11
CA VAL A 218 -1.17 4.82 1.69
C VAL A 218 -1.07 5.08 3.18
N TRP A 219 -1.85 4.36 3.95
CA TRP A 219 -1.79 4.38 5.40
C TRP A 219 -0.98 3.19 5.91
N MET A 220 -0.21 3.44 6.94
CA MET A 220 0.70 2.50 7.58
C MET A 220 0.52 2.61 9.10
N ASP A 221 1.03 1.68 9.86
CA ASP A 221 0.85 1.67 11.32
C ASP A 221 1.46 2.92 11.99
N HIS A 222 2.58 3.41 11.46
CA HIS A 222 3.35 4.51 12.05
C HIS A 222 3.32 5.81 11.24
N SER A 223 2.67 5.83 10.06
CA SER A 223 2.58 7.01 9.21
C SER A 223 1.48 6.91 8.17
N ALA A 224 1.34 7.94 7.34
CA ALA A 224 0.52 7.91 6.13
C ALA A 224 1.09 8.87 5.08
N VAL A 225 0.93 8.53 3.82
CA VAL A 225 1.21 9.43 2.68
C VAL A 225 0.06 9.37 1.69
N PHE A 226 -0.12 10.41 0.91
CA PHE A 226 -0.72 10.26 -0.41
C PHE A 226 0.40 10.16 -1.44
N VAL A 227 0.25 9.29 -2.41
CA VAL A 227 1.25 9.10 -3.47
C VAL A 227 0.57 8.85 -4.80
N GLY A 228 1.02 9.56 -5.81
CA GLY A 228 0.56 9.42 -7.17
C GLY A 228 1.72 9.14 -8.11
N ASP A 229 1.38 8.50 -9.22
CA ASP A 229 2.33 8.10 -10.25
C ASP A 229 1.82 8.52 -11.62
N SER A 230 2.73 8.89 -12.51
CA SER A 230 2.42 9.22 -13.89
C SER A 230 3.54 8.80 -14.84
N GLY A 231 3.17 8.24 -15.99
CA GLY A 231 4.08 7.96 -17.10
C GLY A 231 3.84 8.93 -18.25
N THR A 232 4.88 9.63 -18.67
CA THR A 232 4.81 10.66 -19.72
C THR A 232 6.00 10.58 -20.68
N ARG A 233 5.90 11.23 -21.83
CA ARG A 233 7.05 11.42 -22.72
C ARG A 233 8.02 12.43 -22.09
N ALA A 234 9.32 12.23 -22.33
CA ALA A 234 10.37 13.11 -21.77
C ALA A 234 10.15 14.60 -22.12
N ASP A 235 9.78 14.90 -23.37
CA ASP A 235 9.52 16.26 -23.86
C ASP A 235 8.26 16.93 -23.27
N ARG A 236 7.41 16.16 -22.58
CA ARG A 236 6.18 16.63 -21.92
C ARG A 236 6.22 16.59 -20.40
N ALA A 237 7.29 16.05 -19.82
CA ALA A 237 7.38 15.81 -18.38
C ALA A 237 7.15 17.07 -17.54
N GLY A 238 7.75 18.20 -17.91
CA GLY A 238 7.55 19.49 -17.24
C GLY A 238 6.06 19.91 -17.22
N ARG A 239 5.44 19.90 -18.41
CA ARG A 239 4.00 20.27 -18.55
C ARG A 239 3.07 19.29 -17.80
N THR A 240 3.45 18.01 -17.76
CA THR A 240 2.68 17.00 -17.00
C THR A 240 2.71 17.30 -15.52
N VAL A 241 3.87 17.59 -14.95
CA VAL A 241 4.03 17.96 -13.53
C VAL A 241 3.28 19.26 -13.22
N GLU A 242 3.43 20.29 -14.03
CA GLU A 242 2.72 21.57 -13.85
C GLU A 242 1.19 21.38 -13.83
N GLU A 243 0.67 20.53 -14.73
CA GLU A 243 -0.76 20.25 -14.76
C GLU A 243 -1.22 19.44 -13.53
N ILE A 244 -0.45 18.44 -13.09
CA ILE A 244 -0.72 17.71 -11.85
C ILE A 244 -0.75 18.69 -10.66
N GLU A 245 0.29 19.51 -10.49
CA GLU A 245 0.37 20.52 -9.42
C GLU A 245 -0.79 21.52 -9.47
N ARG A 246 -1.22 21.90 -10.66
CA ARG A 246 -2.37 22.79 -10.86
C ARG A 246 -3.68 22.16 -10.37
N GLN A 247 -3.93 20.88 -10.70
CA GLN A 247 -5.14 20.18 -10.28
C GLN A 247 -5.14 19.95 -8.77
N VAL A 248 -4.00 19.54 -8.20
CA VAL A 248 -3.81 19.36 -6.76
C VAL A 248 -4.06 20.68 -6.02
N ARG A 249 -3.44 21.77 -6.45
CA ARG A 249 -3.63 23.10 -5.86
C ARG A 249 -5.08 23.56 -5.96
N HIS A 250 -5.72 23.40 -7.12
CA HIS A 250 -7.12 23.78 -7.30
C HIS A 250 -8.03 23.06 -6.31
N LEU A 251 -7.82 21.74 -6.11
CA LEU A 251 -8.62 20.96 -5.18
C LEU A 251 -8.31 21.34 -3.71
N ALA A 252 -7.05 21.64 -3.39
CA ALA A 252 -6.66 22.14 -2.07
C ALA A 252 -7.34 23.48 -1.70
N GLU A 253 -7.42 24.41 -2.67
CA GLU A 253 -7.95 25.77 -2.46
C GLU A 253 -9.49 25.85 -2.52
N LYS A 254 -10.10 25.13 -3.43
CA LYS A 254 -11.54 25.21 -3.72
C LYS A 254 -12.35 24.02 -3.21
N GLY A 255 -11.68 22.90 -2.97
CA GLY A 255 -12.33 21.61 -2.68
C GLY A 255 -13.03 21.02 -3.91
N PRO A 256 -13.72 19.89 -3.72
CA PRO A 256 -14.58 19.30 -4.74
C PRO A 256 -15.89 20.08 -4.86
N THR A 257 -16.57 19.90 -6.01
CA THR A 257 -17.96 20.30 -6.17
C THR A 257 -18.90 19.31 -5.47
N GLN A 258 -20.16 19.71 -5.21
CA GLN A 258 -21.16 18.80 -4.66
C GLN A 258 -21.38 17.57 -5.57
N GLN A 259 -21.46 17.78 -6.88
CA GLN A 259 -21.61 16.68 -7.84
C GLN A 259 -20.46 15.67 -7.77
N GLU A 260 -19.21 16.12 -7.70
CA GLU A 260 -18.04 15.22 -7.58
C GLU A 260 -18.07 14.44 -6.26
N LEU A 261 -18.54 15.06 -5.18
CA LEU A 261 -18.71 14.39 -3.89
C LEU A 261 -19.78 13.29 -3.99
N ASP A 262 -20.93 13.59 -4.58
CA ASP A 262 -22.04 12.66 -4.70
C ASP A 262 -21.70 11.48 -5.61
N ASP A 263 -21.03 11.75 -6.73
CA ASP A 263 -20.57 10.72 -7.68
C ASP A 263 -19.52 9.81 -7.01
N ALA A 264 -18.57 10.37 -6.27
CA ALA A 264 -17.55 9.62 -5.55
C ALA A 264 -18.16 8.71 -4.48
N LYS A 265 -19.11 9.22 -3.69
CA LYS A 265 -19.83 8.43 -2.67
C LYS A 265 -20.60 7.28 -3.31
N SER A 266 -21.33 7.55 -4.39
CA SER A 266 -22.10 6.54 -5.12
C SER A 266 -21.16 5.42 -5.64
N TYR A 267 -20.03 5.80 -6.25
CA TYR A 267 -19.07 4.85 -6.76
C TYR A 267 -18.44 4.01 -5.63
N LEU A 268 -17.98 4.63 -4.55
CA LEU A 268 -17.32 3.94 -3.43
C LEU A 268 -18.25 2.91 -2.78
N LYS A 269 -19.51 3.23 -2.58
CA LYS A 269 -20.53 2.29 -2.07
C LYS A 269 -20.79 1.14 -3.06
N GLY A 270 -21.01 1.45 -4.33
CA GLY A 270 -21.27 0.42 -5.35
C GLY A 270 -20.08 -0.51 -5.59
N SER A 271 -18.86 0.02 -5.58
CA SER A 271 -17.64 -0.77 -5.83
C SER A 271 -17.28 -1.70 -4.69
N GLN A 272 -17.67 -1.38 -3.46
CA GLN A 272 -17.42 -2.23 -2.29
C GLN A 272 -18.05 -3.62 -2.44
N MET A 273 -19.31 -3.69 -2.87
CA MET A 273 -20.01 -4.96 -3.08
C MET A 273 -19.29 -5.85 -4.11
N LEU A 274 -18.79 -5.25 -5.18
CA LEU A 274 -18.03 -5.96 -6.21
C LEU A 274 -16.66 -6.44 -5.71
N ALA A 275 -16.07 -5.73 -4.76
CA ALA A 275 -14.79 -6.09 -4.16
C ALA A 275 -14.87 -7.31 -3.22
N LEU A 276 -16.09 -7.73 -2.79
CA LEU A 276 -16.30 -8.81 -1.83
C LEU A 276 -16.84 -10.11 -2.45
N ASN A 277 -16.74 -10.27 -3.75
CA ASN A 277 -17.37 -11.34 -4.51
C ASN A 277 -16.68 -12.73 -4.43
N THR A 278 -15.63 -12.88 -3.64
CA THR A 278 -14.97 -14.17 -3.37
C THR A 278 -14.59 -14.32 -1.90
N THR A 279 -14.50 -15.56 -1.41
CA THR A 279 -14.06 -15.87 -0.03
C THR A 279 -12.69 -15.29 0.27
N SER A 280 -11.73 -15.37 -0.66
CA SER A 280 -10.38 -14.82 -0.50
C SER A 280 -10.37 -13.29 -0.39
N LYS A 281 -11.22 -12.59 -1.15
CA LYS A 281 -11.34 -11.12 -1.05
C LYS A 281 -12.00 -10.71 0.25
N LEU A 282 -13.04 -11.43 0.66
CA LEU A 282 -13.72 -11.16 1.94
C LEU A 282 -12.78 -11.42 3.11
N ALA A 283 -12.05 -12.55 3.14
CA ALA A 283 -11.06 -12.82 4.18
C ALA A 283 -9.98 -11.73 4.27
N ARG A 284 -9.48 -11.27 3.12
CA ARG A 284 -8.49 -10.18 3.07
C ARG A 284 -9.07 -8.87 3.61
N THR A 285 -10.31 -8.53 3.28
CA THR A 285 -10.97 -7.33 3.78
C THR A 285 -11.17 -7.39 5.29
N LEU A 286 -11.66 -8.51 5.81
CA LEU A 286 -11.82 -8.71 7.26
C LEU A 286 -10.49 -8.66 8.00
N LEU A 287 -9.42 -9.24 7.43
CA LEU A 287 -8.08 -9.13 8.01
C LEU A 287 -7.59 -7.68 8.02
N GLN A 288 -7.79 -6.93 6.92
CA GLN A 288 -7.42 -5.52 6.86
C GLN A 288 -8.19 -4.70 7.90
N HIS A 289 -9.49 -4.97 8.10
CA HIS A 289 -10.27 -4.28 9.14
C HIS A 289 -9.71 -4.53 10.55
N GLN A 290 -9.23 -5.76 10.84
CA GLN A 290 -8.56 -6.05 12.11
C GLN A 290 -7.23 -5.28 12.25
N LEU A 291 -6.42 -5.21 11.19
CA LEU A 291 -5.17 -4.44 11.17
C LEU A 291 -5.44 -2.95 11.37
N ASP A 292 -6.46 -2.43 10.70
CA ASP A 292 -6.90 -1.04 10.80
C ASP A 292 -7.65 -0.73 12.12
N LYS A 293 -7.84 -1.72 12.99
CA LYS A 293 -8.56 -1.63 14.29
C LYS A 293 -9.99 -1.10 14.12
N LEU A 294 -10.66 -1.47 13.04
CA LEU A 294 -12.04 -1.08 12.79
C LEU A 294 -13.03 -1.95 13.59
N PRO A 295 -14.22 -1.42 13.92
CA PRO A 295 -15.28 -2.19 14.54
C PRO A 295 -15.69 -3.41 13.71
N ILE A 296 -16.18 -4.47 14.38
CA ILE A 296 -16.58 -5.71 13.72
C ILE A 296 -17.71 -5.50 12.70
N ASP A 297 -18.57 -4.53 12.95
CA ASP A 297 -19.71 -4.15 12.13
C ASP A 297 -19.38 -3.06 11.08
N TYR A 298 -18.07 -2.75 10.89
CA TYR A 298 -17.66 -1.69 9.98
C TYR A 298 -18.10 -1.96 8.53
N LEU A 299 -18.09 -3.21 8.10
CA LEU A 299 -18.51 -3.59 6.75
C LEU A 299 -19.99 -3.26 6.51
N GLU A 300 -20.84 -3.49 7.50
CA GLU A 300 -22.27 -3.19 7.45
C GLU A 300 -22.54 -1.67 7.50
N LYS A 301 -21.69 -0.94 8.24
CA LYS A 301 -21.80 0.51 8.41
C LYS A 301 -21.09 1.33 7.34
N TYR A 302 -20.38 0.70 6.43
CA TYR A 302 -19.54 1.40 5.45
C TYR A 302 -20.31 2.46 4.66
N ASP A 303 -21.49 2.13 4.15
CA ASP A 303 -22.31 3.07 3.38
C ASP A 303 -22.69 4.30 4.20
N SER A 304 -23.07 4.10 5.47
CA SER A 304 -23.40 5.22 6.37
C SER A 304 -22.19 6.08 6.70
N VAL A 305 -21.00 5.47 6.83
CA VAL A 305 -19.75 6.21 7.06
C VAL A 305 -19.36 7.05 5.84
N VAL A 306 -19.55 6.51 4.63
CA VAL A 306 -19.33 7.26 3.37
C VAL A 306 -20.35 8.39 3.24
N ASP A 307 -21.64 8.11 3.52
CA ASP A 307 -22.70 9.10 3.40
C ASP A 307 -22.58 10.26 4.41
N ALA A 308 -21.99 10.01 5.56
CA ALA A 308 -21.75 11.04 6.58
C ALA A 308 -20.75 12.12 6.17
N VAL A 309 -19.91 11.89 5.14
CA VAL A 309 -18.93 12.90 4.69
C VAL A 309 -19.66 14.09 4.06
N THR A 310 -19.54 15.23 4.64
CA THR A 310 -20.11 16.49 4.12
C THR A 310 -19.18 17.18 3.11
N LEU A 311 -19.70 18.15 2.36
CA LEU A 311 -18.88 18.95 1.45
C LEU A 311 -17.81 19.75 2.21
N GLU A 312 -18.12 20.22 3.40
CA GLU A 312 -17.16 20.94 4.26
C GLU A 312 -16.05 20.00 4.76
N ASP A 313 -16.38 18.75 5.12
CA ASP A 313 -15.38 17.75 5.47
C ASP A 313 -14.46 17.44 4.29
N ALA A 314 -15.03 17.30 3.09
CA ALA A 314 -14.28 17.07 1.87
C ALA A 314 -13.34 18.24 1.54
N LYS A 315 -13.79 19.48 1.66
CA LYS A 315 -12.94 20.67 1.47
C LYS A 315 -11.81 20.75 2.50
N ARG A 316 -12.12 20.50 3.78
CA ARG A 316 -11.12 20.47 4.85
C ARG A 316 -10.06 19.39 4.61
N ALA A 317 -10.49 18.18 4.23
CA ALA A 317 -9.59 17.08 3.92
C ALA A 317 -8.70 17.37 2.71
N ALA A 318 -9.24 17.97 1.65
CA ALA A 318 -8.49 18.37 0.47
C ALA A 318 -7.42 19.43 0.80
N ALA A 319 -7.78 20.46 1.55
CA ALA A 319 -6.84 21.50 2.01
C ALA A 319 -5.74 20.90 2.90
N ARG A 320 -6.09 19.97 3.79
CA ARG A 320 -5.14 19.26 4.67
C ARG A 320 -4.15 18.41 3.88
N LEU A 321 -4.62 17.60 2.93
CA LEU A 321 -3.78 16.71 2.15
C LEU A 321 -2.83 17.47 1.24
N TRP A 322 -3.32 18.46 0.52
CA TRP A 322 -2.62 19.03 -0.62
C TRP A 322 -2.19 20.50 -0.45
N GLY A 323 -2.60 21.16 0.61
CA GLY A 323 -2.25 22.58 0.87
C GLY A 323 -0.75 22.82 1.07
N GLY A 324 0.03 21.80 1.38
CA GLY A 324 1.49 21.86 1.54
C GLY A 324 2.30 21.76 0.24
N GLY A 325 1.66 21.53 -0.90
CA GLY A 325 2.32 21.24 -2.17
C GLY A 325 2.75 19.77 -2.32
N LEU A 326 3.65 19.49 -3.25
CA LEU A 326 4.07 18.12 -3.59
C LEU A 326 5.58 17.90 -3.42
N LEU A 327 5.95 16.76 -2.87
CA LEU A 327 7.23 16.12 -3.12
C LEU A 327 7.12 15.41 -4.47
N THR A 328 7.93 15.79 -5.45
CA THR A 328 7.89 15.23 -6.80
C THR A 328 9.25 14.65 -7.17
N VAL A 329 9.27 13.41 -7.62
CA VAL A 329 10.47 12.73 -8.13
C VAL A 329 10.23 12.38 -9.59
N LEU A 330 11.16 12.81 -10.45
CA LEU A 330 11.15 12.51 -11.88
C LEU A 330 12.35 11.62 -12.20
N VAL A 331 12.11 10.55 -12.95
CA VAL A 331 13.17 9.65 -13.44
C VAL A 331 13.02 9.52 -14.95
N GLY A 332 14.03 9.90 -15.70
CA GLY A 332 13.99 9.87 -17.15
C GLY A 332 15.06 10.74 -17.82
N ARG A 333 14.91 10.99 -19.10
CA ARG A 333 15.76 11.95 -19.82
C ARG A 333 15.52 13.36 -19.29
N SER A 334 16.58 14.15 -19.18
CA SER A 334 16.44 15.57 -18.86
C SER A 334 15.41 16.21 -19.80
N PRO A 335 14.43 16.94 -19.30
CA PRO A 335 13.59 17.73 -20.19
C PRO A 335 14.52 18.68 -20.95
N VAL A 336 14.51 18.57 -22.26
CA VAL A 336 15.17 19.56 -23.08
C VAL A 336 14.50 20.90 -22.77
N PRO A 337 15.26 21.96 -22.49
CA PRO A 337 14.70 23.25 -22.11
C PRO A 337 13.74 23.82 -23.15
#